data_532a6e3663ef1e316f2930a368c514f5
#
_entry.id   532a6e3663ef1e316f2930a368c514f5
#
_cell.length_a   1.000
_cell.length_b   1.000
_cell.length_c   1.000
_cell.angle_alpha   90.00
_cell.angle_beta   90.00
_cell.angle_gamma   90.00
#
_symmetry.space_group_name_H-M   'P 1'
#
loop_
_entity.id
_entity.type
_entity.pdbx_description
1 polymer ?
#
loop_
_entity_poly.entity_id
_entity_poly.type
_entity_poly.pdbx_seq_one_letter_code
_entity_poly.pdbx_strand_id
1 'polypeptide(L)'
;MSQKFEKLIPYTPGEQPQDKKYIKLNTNESPFPPSEKALSRVKDILNRLMRYPDPECTALNEKFAKCIGVEKDEVMAVNGSDEILNFAFAAFCDKDKTAFFPDITYGFYEVFADYNGVPYRKIPLGDDFRVNIADYFHANATVFLANPNAPTGIALALNEVEEVVKNNPENIVVIDEAYVDFGGE
;
A
#
# COMPACT_ATOMS: atom_id res chain seq x y z
N MET A 1 15.89 -15.17 19.66
CA MET A 1 15.20 -14.63 18.48
C MET A 1 14.66 -15.82 17.69
N SER A 2 13.51 -15.72 17.05
CA SER A 2 12.99 -16.82 16.23
C SER A 2 13.87 -16.98 14.99
N GLN A 3 14.14 -18.24 14.57
CA GLN A 3 14.90 -18.54 13.35
C GLN A 3 14.29 -17.89 12.08
N LYS A 4 12.97 -17.70 12.09
CA LYS A 4 12.22 -16.99 11.03
C LYS A 4 12.80 -15.59 10.73
N PHE A 5 13.36 -14.91 11.74
CA PHE A 5 13.82 -13.53 11.62
C PHE A 5 15.35 -13.37 11.54
N GLU A 6 16.11 -14.47 11.52
CA GLU A 6 17.57 -14.41 11.45
C GLU A 6 18.10 -13.78 10.14
N LYS A 7 17.30 -13.88 9.06
CA LYS A 7 17.66 -13.39 7.74
C LYS A 7 17.02 -12.05 7.38
N LEU A 8 16.11 -11.52 8.23
CA LEU A 8 15.47 -10.24 7.97
C LEU A 8 16.50 -9.12 8.07
N ILE A 9 16.63 -8.35 7.00
CA ILE A 9 17.42 -7.13 6.99
C ILE A 9 16.52 -6.01 7.55
N PRO A 10 16.93 -5.31 8.64
CA PRO A 10 16.16 -4.21 9.17
C PRO A 10 15.97 -3.12 8.10
N TYR A 11 14.76 -2.58 8.02
CA TYR A 11 14.49 -1.41 7.20
C TYR A 11 15.33 -0.22 7.69
N THR A 12 15.98 0.46 6.76
CA THR A 12 16.69 1.71 7.05
C THR A 12 15.79 2.88 6.66
N PRO A 13 15.23 3.61 7.63
CA PRO A 13 14.37 4.76 7.33
C PRO A 13 15.18 5.87 6.68
N GLY A 14 14.49 6.73 5.92
CA GLY A 14 15.09 7.94 5.37
C GLY A 14 15.67 8.84 6.47
N GLU A 15 16.70 9.62 6.14
CA GLU A 15 17.35 10.52 7.09
C GLU A 15 16.36 11.51 7.69
N GLN A 16 16.39 11.67 9.00
CA GLN A 16 15.58 12.61 9.76
C GLN A 16 16.45 13.39 10.77
N PRO A 17 17.38 14.23 10.29
CA PRO A 17 18.27 14.97 11.18
C PRO A 17 17.49 15.96 12.06
N GLN A 18 17.94 16.09 13.33
CA GLN A 18 17.29 16.94 14.35
C GLN A 18 18.17 18.12 14.81
N ASP A 19 19.34 18.30 14.20
CA ASP A 19 20.35 19.28 14.62
C ASP A 19 20.01 20.71 14.20
N LYS A 20 19.22 20.88 13.15
CA LYS A 20 18.74 22.19 12.66
C LYS A 20 17.46 22.02 11.83
N LYS A 21 16.85 23.15 11.43
CA LYS A 21 15.72 23.16 10.51
C LYS A 21 16.21 22.90 9.08
N TYR A 22 15.72 21.85 8.46
CA TYR A 22 15.97 21.49 7.07
C TYR A 22 14.75 21.74 6.19
N ILE A 23 14.95 21.89 4.88
CA ILE A 23 13.90 21.72 3.89
C ILE A 23 13.82 20.23 3.57
N LYS A 24 12.78 19.58 4.07
CA LYS A 24 12.61 18.13 3.92
C LYS A 24 11.98 17.81 2.57
N LEU A 25 12.70 17.04 1.74
CA LEU A 25 12.27 16.63 0.40
C LEU A 25 12.33 15.09 0.22
N ASN A 26 12.49 14.34 1.32
CA ASN A 26 12.51 12.89 1.33
C ASN A 26 11.22 12.33 1.95
N THR A 27 10.99 11.01 1.77
CA THR A 27 9.88 10.24 2.38
C THR A 27 8.47 10.67 1.97
N ASN A 28 8.33 11.52 0.95
CA ASN A 28 7.04 11.95 0.35
C ASN A 28 6.02 12.52 1.35
N GLU A 29 6.49 13.16 2.43
CA GLU A 29 5.60 13.78 3.40
C GLU A 29 4.93 15.03 2.83
N SER A 30 3.66 15.25 3.18
CA SER A 30 2.96 16.48 2.83
C SER A 30 3.59 17.69 3.54
N PRO A 31 3.92 18.77 2.81
CA PRO A 31 4.39 20.01 3.42
C PRO A 31 3.26 20.82 4.10
N PHE A 32 2.01 20.42 3.93
CA PHE A 32 0.84 21.10 4.44
C PHE A 32 0.26 20.37 5.67
N PRO A 33 -0.13 21.11 6.72
CA PRO A 33 -0.83 20.53 7.85
C PRO A 33 -2.25 20.12 7.47
N PRO A 34 -2.92 19.29 8.30
CA PRO A 34 -4.34 19.03 8.15
C PRO A 34 -5.17 20.31 8.17
N SER A 35 -6.34 20.32 7.52
CA SER A 35 -7.22 21.48 7.51
C SER A 35 -7.66 21.91 8.92
N GLU A 36 -7.90 23.20 9.15
CA GLU A 36 -8.41 23.73 10.42
C GLU A 36 -9.71 23.03 10.85
N LYS A 37 -10.56 22.65 9.88
CA LYS A 37 -11.80 21.91 10.14
C LYS A 37 -11.51 20.53 10.70
N ALA A 38 -10.51 19.82 10.18
CA ALA A 38 -10.08 18.52 10.71
C ALA A 38 -9.50 18.67 12.12
N LEU A 39 -8.59 19.63 12.32
CA LEU A 39 -7.97 19.91 13.61
C LEU A 39 -9.00 20.26 14.70
N SER A 40 -10.04 21.04 14.36
CA SER A 40 -11.09 21.39 15.32
C SER A 40 -11.88 20.17 15.78
N ARG A 41 -12.13 19.21 14.87
CA ARG A 41 -12.85 17.96 15.21
C ARG A 41 -12.06 17.02 16.11
N VAL A 42 -10.73 16.99 15.98
CA VAL A 42 -9.89 16.16 16.84
C VAL A 42 -10.05 16.56 18.31
N LYS A 43 -10.16 17.86 18.61
CA LYS A 43 -10.35 18.37 19.99
C LYS A 43 -11.60 17.78 20.66
N ASP A 44 -12.69 17.60 19.92
CA ASP A 44 -13.95 17.09 20.43
C ASP A 44 -13.85 15.61 20.86
N ILE A 45 -12.86 14.91 20.32
CA ILE A 45 -12.67 13.47 20.52
C ILE A 45 -11.69 13.16 21.66
N LEU A 46 -10.79 14.09 22.02
CA LEU A 46 -9.74 13.86 23.01
C LEU A 46 -10.27 13.34 24.34
N ASN A 47 -11.42 13.82 24.81
CA ASN A 47 -12.06 13.37 26.06
C ASN A 47 -12.66 11.97 25.99
N ARG A 48 -12.61 11.32 24.82
CA ARG A 48 -13.15 9.96 24.58
C ARG A 48 -12.06 8.92 24.42
N LEU A 49 -10.78 9.33 24.38
CA LEU A 49 -9.63 8.45 24.16
C LEU A 49 -9.42 7.38 25.25
N MET A 50 -10.04 7.56 26.45
CA MET A 50 -10.00 6.54 27.50
C MET A 50 -10.89 5.32 27.22
N ARG A 51 -11.68 5.33 26.17
CA ARG A 51 -12.58 4.23 25.80
C ARG A 51 -12.01 3.45 24.63
N TYR A 52 -12.37 2.18 24.54
CA TYR A 52 -12.10 1.42 23.32
C TYR A 52 -12.79 2.05 22.13
N PRO A 53 -12.13 2.09 20.96
CA PRO A 53 -12.76 2.53 19.74
C PRO A 53 -13.81 1.50 19.26
N ASP A 54 -14.63 1.92 18.29
CA ASP A 54 -15.44 1.00 17.50
C ASP A 54 -14.51 0.07 16.70
N PRO A 55 -14.55 -1.26 16.94
CA PRO A 55 -13.62 -2.18 16.31
C PRO A 55 -13.75 -2.26 14.78
N GLU A 56 -14.91 -1.90 14.25
CA GLU A 56 -15.20 -1.93 12.81
C GLU A 56 -15.01 -0.56 12.14
N CYS A 57 -14.68 0.49 12.90
CA CYS A 57 -14.60 1.87 12.38
C CYS A 57 -15.84 2.29 11.57
N THR A 58 -17.04 1.83 11.96
CA THR A 58 -18.30 1.90 11.21
C THR A 58 -18.56 3.28 10.59
N ALA A 59 -18.49 4.33 11.41
CA ALA A 59 -18.79 5.69 10.95
C ALA A 59 -17.78 6.21 9.91
N LEU A 60 -16.52 5.76 9.98
CA LEU A 60 -15.49 6.12 9.02
C LEU A 60 -15.70 5.36 7.72
N ASN A 61 -15.87 4.03 7.80
CA ASN A 61 -16.08 3.17 6.64
C ASN A 61 -17.34 3.60 5.84
N GLU A 62 -18.46 3.89 6.51
CA GLU A 62 -19.67 4.40 5.86
C GLU A 62 -19.46 5.71 5.11
N LYS A 63 -18.69 6.64 5.70
CA LYS A 63 -18.41 7.92 5.03
C LYS A 63 -17.46 7.75 3.86
N PHE A 64 -16.42 6.94 4.03
CA PHE A 64 -15.44 6.71 2.97
C PHE A 64 -16.07 5.97 1.80
N ALA A 65 -16.86 4.92 2.06
CA ALA A 65 -17.60 4.20 1.04
C ALA A 65 -18.46 5.13 0.17
N LYS A 66 -19.21 6.06 0.82
CA LYS A 66 -19.98 7.09 0.10
C LYS A 66 -19.13 8.03 -0.74
N CYS A 67 -17.91 8.34 -0.30
CA CYS A 67 -17.01 9.23 -1.06
C CYS A 67 -16.49 8.58 -2.33
N ILE A 68 -16.21 7.27 -2.29
CA ILE A 68 -15.64 6.53 -3.42
C ILE A 68 -16.69 5.73 -4.21
N GLY A 69 -17.96 5.71 -3.75
CA GLY A 69 -19.08 5.09 -4.48
C GLY A 69 -19.15 3.57 -4.39
N VAL A 70 -18.74 3.00 -3.26
CA VAL A 70 -18.81 1.56 -2.97
C VAL A 70 -19.68 1.28 -1.75
N GLU A 71 -19.95 0.01 -1.45
CA GLU A 71 -20.66 -0.40 -0.25
C GLU A 71 -19.73 -0.38 0.98
N LYS A 72 -20.31 -0.16 2.18
CA LYS A 72 -19.51 -0.08 3.42
C LYS A 72 -18.71 -1.34 3.73
N ASP A 73 -19.22 -2.49 3.32
CA ASP A 73 -18.62 -3.80 3.56
C ASP A 73 -17.42 -4.08 2.61
N GLU A 74 -17.21 -3.17 1.63
CA GLU A 74 -16.06 -3.18 0.73
C GLU A 74 -14.93 -2.25 1.22
N VAL A 75 -15.07 -1.67 2.42
CA VAL A 75 -14.11 -0.73 3.00
C VAL A 75 -13.62 -1.22 4.36
N MET A 76 -12.30 -1.20 4.55
CA MET A 76 -11.64 -1.44 5.82
C MET A 76 -10.67 -0.29 6.12
N ALA A 77 -10.94 0.48 7.19
CA ALA A 77 -10.01 1.49 7.67
C ALA A 77 -8.89 0.85 8.49
N VAL A 78 -7.65 1.22 8.17
CA VAL A 78 -6.41 0.68 8.79
C VAL A 78 -5.42 1.82 9.09
N ASN A 79 -4.29 1.50 9.73
CA ASN A 79 -3.23 2.46 10.05
C ASN A 79 -2.21 2.59 8.91
N GLY A 80 -2.63 3.23 7.82
CA GLY A 80 -1.81 3.43 6.64
C GLY A 80 -1.71 2.18 5.75
N SER A 81 -1.05 2.33 4.60
CA SER A 81 -0.94 1.26 3.59
C SER A 81 -0.12 0.07 4.07
N ASP A 82 0.88 0.26 4.93
CA ASP A 82 1.71 -0.84 5.44
C ASP A 82 0.90 -1.90 6.19
N GLU A 83 -0.08 -1.49 6.98
CA GLU A 83 -0.92 -2.44 7.72
C GLU A 83 -1.79 -3.27 6.78
N ILE A 84 -2.47 -2.61 5.82
CA ILE A 84 -3.32 -3.33 4.86
C ILE A 84 -2.52 -4.21 3.89
N LEU A 85 -1.35 -3.75 3.49
CA LEU A 85 -0.45 -4.56 2.65
C LEU A 85 0.01 -5.82 3.37
N ASN A 86 0.42 -5.70 4.65
CA ASN A 86 0.75 -6.89 5.44
C ASN A 86 -0.46 -7.83 5.60
N PHE A 87 -1.66 -7.30 5.78
CA PHE A 87 -2.87 -8.13 5.80
C PHE A 87 -3.14 -8.79 4.45
N ALA A 88 -2.91 -8.09 3.34
CA ALA A 88 -3.06 -8.67 2.00
C ALA A 88 -2.08 -9.83 1.75
N PHE A 89 -0.81 -9.67 2.14
CA PHE A 89 0.16 -10.77 2.08
C PHE A 89 -0.27 -11.96 2.94
N ALA A 90 -0.73 -11.72 4.17
CA ALA A 90 -1.17 -12.77 5.08
C ALA A 90 -2.47 -13.47 4.63
N ALA A 91 -3.39 -12.75 3.99
CA ALA A 91 -4.69 -13.26 3.60
C ALA A 91 -4.70 -13.93 2.21
N PHE A 92 -3.91 -13.42 1.27
CA PHE A 92 -3.98 -13.81 -0.14
C PHE A 92 -2.74 -14.55 -0.64
N CYS A 93 -1.70 -14.67 0.18
CA CYS A 93 -0.47 -15.37 -0.18
C CYS A 93 -0.12 -16.43 0.88
N ASP A 94 0.55 -17.48 0.44
CA ASP A 94 1.14 -18.50 1.30
C ASP A 94 2.33 -19.17 0.61
N LYS A 95 2.85 -20.27 1.19
CA LYS A 95 3.97 -21.04 0.63
C LYS A 95 3.70 -21.62 -0.77
N ASP A 96 2.43 -21.82 -1.12
CA ASP A 96 1.98 -22.41 -2.38
C ASP A 96 1.37 -21.34 -3.31
N LYS A 97 1.07 -20.14 -2.77
CA LYS A 97 0.51 -18.99 -3.48
C LYS A 97 1.47 -17.81 -3.44
N THR A 98 2.29 -17.72 -4.47
CA THR A 98 3.40 -16.78 -4.65
C THR A 98 2.88 -15.33 -4.82
N ALA A 99 3.69 -14.35 -4.45
CA ALA A 99 3.46 -12.95 -4.76
C ALA A 99 4.30 -12.50 -5.96
N PHE A 100 3.72 -11.71 -6.89
CA PHE A 100 4.42 -11.06 -7.99
C PHE A 100 4.34 -9.55 -7.84
N PHE A 101 5.47 -8.87 -8.02
CA PHE A 101 5.56 -7.41 -8.01
C PHE A 101 6.78 -6.93 -8.83
N PRO A 102 6.85 -5.64 -9.23
CA PRO A 102 7.98 -5.12 -9.96
C PRO A 102 9.30 -5.22 -9.18
N ASP A 103 10.42 -5.35 -9.86
CA ASP A 103 11.76 -5.38 -9.25
C ASP A 103 12.16 -4.02 -8.65
N ILE A 104 11.67 -2.92 -9.25
CA ILE A 104 11.83 -1.56 -8.72
C ILE A 104 10.45 -1.04 -8.35
N THR A 105 10.07 -1.21 -7.08
CA THR A 105 8.76 -0.81 -6.53
C THR A 105 8.88 -0.51 -5.04
N TYR A 106 7.77 -0.40 -4.33
CA TYR A 106 7.74 -0.18 -2.90
C TYR A 106 8.49 -1.30 -2.15
N GLY A 107 9.57 -0.93 -1.47
CA GLY A 107 10.50 -1.90 -0.87
C GLY A 107 9.91 -2.80 0.22
N PHE A 108 8.78 -2.42 0.81
CA PHE A 108 8.13 -3.22 1.84
C PHE A 108 7.38 -4.46 1.31
N TYR A 109 7.10 -4.56 0.01
CA TYR A 109 6.52 -5.80 -0.54
C TYR A 109 7.41 -7.00 -0.28
N GLU A 110 8.73 -6.86 -0.50
CA GLU A 110 9.70 -7.89 -0.19
C GLU A 110 9.76 -8.20 1.31
N VAL A 111 9.74 -7.16 2.14
CA VAL A 111 9.73 -7.30 3.61
C VAL A 111 8.48 -8.05 4.08
N PHE A 112 7.30 -7.74 3.55
CA PHE A 112 6.06 -8.42 3.92
C PHE A 112 6.04 -9.87 3.42
N ALA A 113 6.56 -10.15 2.23
CA ALA A 113 6.70 -11.50 1.71
C ALA A 113 7.60 -12.34 2.62
N ASP A 114 8.78 -11.83 2.95
CA ASP A 114 9.74 -12.52 3.84
C ASP A 114 9.15 -12.70 5.26
N TYR A 115 8.49 -11.65 5.78
CA TYR A 115 7.86 -11.71 7.10
C TYR A 115 6.78 -12.79 7.18
N ASN A 116 5.96 -12.94 6.14
CA ASN A 116 4.90 -13.94 6.07
C ASN A 116 5.38 -15.30 5.56
N GLY A 117 6.64 -15.43 5.11
CA GLY A 117 7.19 -16.66 4.55
C GLY A 117 6.59 -17.00 3.18
N VAL A 118 6.23 -15.99 2.41
CA VAL A 118 5.64 -16.08 1.09
C VAL A 118 6.74 -16.07 0.03
N PRO A 119 6.81 -17.06 -0.86
CA PRO A 119 7.67 -16.98 -2.03
C PRO A 119 7.23 -15.83 -2.93
N TYR A 120 8.18 -15.16 -3.57
CA TYR A 120 7.85 -14.07 -4.47
C TYR A 120 8.72 -14.04 -5.72
N ARG A 121 8.22 -13.39 -6.74
CA ARG A 121 8.95 -13.13 -7.98
C ARG A 121 8.95 -11.64 -8.26
N LYS A 122 10.15 -11.09 -8.45
CA LYS A 122 10.35 -9.73 -8.95
C LYS A 122 10.31 -9.74 -10.48
N ILE A 123 9.43 -8.93 -11.05
CA ILE A 123 9.25 -8.78 -12.50
C ILE A 123 10.00 -7.53 -12.93
N PRO A 124 10.98 -7.64 -13.84
CA PRO A 124 11.73 -6.48 -14.31
C PRO A 124 10.84 -5.41 -14.93
N LEU A 125 11.11 -4.15 -14.62
CA LEU A 125 10.54 -3.03 -15.36
C LEU A 125 11.18 -2.92 -16.74
N GLY A 126 10.50 -2.22 -17.66
CA GLY A 126 11.08 -1.82 -18.94
C GLY A 126 12.26 -0.84 -18.78
N ASP A 127 13.02 -0.63 -19.84
CA ASP A 127 14.14 0.34 -19.88
C ASP A 127 13.69 1.78 -19.57
N ASP A 128 12.41 2.07 -19.76
CA ASP A 128 11.75 3.34 -19.42
C ASP A 128 11.16 3.37 -18.00
N PHE A 129 11.46 2.37 -17.17
CA PHE A 129 10.94 2.16 -15.82
C PHE A 129 9.42 1.94 -15.73
N ARG A 130 8.76 1.62 -16.83
CA ARG A 130 7.33 1.27 -16.84
C ARG A 130 7.12 -0.20 -16.53
N VAL A 131 6.00 -0.48 -15.89
CA VAL A 131 5.48 -1.84 -15.76
C VAL A 131 4.99 -2.32 -17.14
N ASN A 132 5.50 -3.46 -17.60
CA ASN A 132 4.91 -4.15 -18.74
C ASN A 132 3.77 -5.04 -18.22
N ILE A 133 2.52 -4.63 -18.43
CA ILE A 133 1.33 -5.31 -17.89
C ILE A 133 1.20 -6.76 -18.37
N ALA A 134 1.70 -7.08 -19.57
CA ALA A 134 1.61 -8.42 -20.12
C ALA A 134 2.39 -9.46 -19.28
N ASP A 135 3.42 -9.06 -18.56
CA ASP A 135 4.21 -9.93 -17.69
C ASP A 135 3.45 -10.38 -16.44
N TYR A 136 2.29 -9.77 -16.17
CA TYR A 136 1.40 -10.08 -15.06
C TYR A 136 0.14 -10.83 -15.47
N PHE A 137 -0.06 -11.10 -16.77
CA PHE A 137 -1.21 -11.87 -17.24
C PHE A 137 -1.07 -13.34 -16.88
N HIS A 138 -2.18 -13.94 -16.42
CA HIS A 138 -2.23 -15.34 -16.00
C HIS A 138 -1.11 -15.73 -15.01
N ALA A 139 -0.84 -14.85 -14.07
CA ALA A 139 0.33 -14.90 -13.18
C ALA A 139 0.39 -16.16 -12.29
N ASN A 140 -0.74 -16.83 -12.05
CA ASN A 140 -0.88 -17.91 -11.05
C ASN A 140 -0.27 -17.52 -9.69
N ALA A 141 -0.45 -16.27 -9.31
CA ALA A 141 0.11 -15.62 -8.14
C ALA A 141 -0.80 -14.48 -7.70
N THR A 142 -0.64 -13.99 -6.48
CA THR A 142 -1.18 -12.69 -6.08
C THR A 142 -0.29 -11.59 -6.64
N VAL A 143 -0.86 -10.69 -7.41
CA VAL A 143 -0.14 -9.57 -8.04
C VAL A 143 -0.24 -8.33 -7.16
N PHE A 144 0.89 -7.66 -6.91
CA PHE A 144 0.95 -6.37 -6.21
C PHE A 144 1.55 -5.31 -7.14
N LEU A 145 0.80 -4.25 -7.41
CA LEU A 145 1.22 -3.12 -8.23
C LEU A 145 0.95 -1.81 -7.51
N ALA A 146 2.01 -1.02 -7.26
CA ALA A 146 1.84 0.35 -6.81
C ALA A 146 1.46 1.24 -8.00
N ASN A 147 0.40 2.05 -7.85
CA ASN A 147 -0.08 2.92 -8.89
C ASN A 147 -0.54 4.29 -8.35
N PRO A 148 0.26 5.36 -8.53
CA PRO A 148 1.58 5.42 -9.19
C PRO A 148 2.66 4.57 -8.52
N ASN A 149 3.57 4.00 -9.30
CA ASN A 149 4.65 3.18 -8.76
C ASN A 149 5.68 4.04 -8.00
N ALA A 150 6.01 3.64 -6.79
CA ALA A 150 7.11 4.24 -6.03
C ALA A 150 8.35 3.31 -6.12
N PRO A 151 9.57 3.79 -6.50
CA PRO A 151 9.96 5.21 -6.54
C PRO A 151 9.88 5.87 -7.92
N THR A 152 9.42 5.19 -8.97
CA THR A 152 9.48 5.71 -10.35
C THR A 152 8.53 6.88 -10.61
N GLY A 153 7.43 6.98 -9.84
CA GLY A 153 6.39 7.98 -10.04
C GLY A 153 5.52 7.76 -11.28
N ILE A 154 5.70 6.63 -11.98
CA ILE A 154 4.98 6.33 -13.21
C ILE A 154 3.69 5.59 -12.87
N ALA A 155 2.57 6.09 -13.42
CA ALA A 155 1.27 5.47 -13.27
C ALA A 155 0.92 4.60 -14.48
N LEU A 156 0.19 3.52 -14.22
CA LEU A 156 -0.59 2.79 -15.22
C LEU A 156 -1.90 3.54 -15.46
N ALA A 157 -2.35 3.56 -16.69
CA ALA A 157 -3.68 4.05 -17.02
C ALA A 157 -4.76 3.08 -16.51
N LEU A 158 -5.98 3.58 -16.27
CA LEU A 158 -7.07 2.76 -15.75
C LEU A 158 -7.36 1.52 -16.61
N ASN A 159 -7.30 1.66 -17.94
CA ASN A 159 -7.48 0.53 -18.86
C ASN A 159 -6.36 -0.51 -18.74
N GLU A 160 -5.12 -0.10 -18.45
CA GLU A 160 -3.99 -1.03 -18.22
C GLU A 160 -4.21 -1.84 -16.93
N VAL A 161 -4.65 -1.16 -15.85
CA VAL A 161 -5.03 -1.82 -14.59
C VAL A 161 -6.17 -2.81 -14.83
N GLU A 162 -7.21 -2.41 -15.56
CA GLU A 162 -8.35 -3.24 -15.91
C GLU A 162 -7.93 -4.49 -16.70
N GLU A 163 -6.99 -4.36 -17.61
CA GLU A 163 -6.45 -5.49 -18.37
C GLU A 163 -5.71 -6.49 -17.46
N VAL A 164 -4.91 -6.01 -16.51
CA VAL A 164 -4.26 -6.91 -15.54
C VAL A 164 -5.29 -7.68 -14.74
N VAL A 165 -6.33 -7.01 -14.22
CA VAL A 165 -7.40 -7.66 -13.46
C VAL A 165 -8.16 -8.70 -14.31
N LYS A 166 -8.56 -8.35 -15.53
CA LYS A 166 -9.30 -9.23 -16.45
C LYS A 166 -8.50 -10.48 -16.84
N ASN A 167 -7.18 -10.36 -16.94
CA ASN A 167 -6.31 -11.49 -17.29
C ASN A 167 -5.88 -12.32 -16.07
N ASN A 168 -6.40 -12.02 -14.86
CA ASN A 168 -6.15 -12.78 -13.64
C ASN A 168 -7.46 -13.14 -12.89
N PRO A 169 -8.47 -13.73 -13.55
CA PRO A 169 -9.79 -13.97 -12.96
C PRO A 169 -9.79 -14.89 -11.73
N GLU A 170 -8.77 -15.76 -11.63
CA GLU A 170 -8.63 -16.72 -10.53
C GLU A 170 -7.62 -16.26 -9.47
N ASN A 171 -7.04 -15.08 -9.63
CA ASN A 171 -6.02 -14.57 -8.73
C ASN A 171 -6.37 -13.16 -8.22
N ILE A 172 -5.88 -12.83 -7.04
CA ILE A 172 -6.02 -11.49 -6.48
C ILE A 172 -5.01 -10.55 -7.14
N VAL A 173 -5.48 -9.37 -7.53
CA VAL A 173 -4.67 -8.24 -7.96
C VAL A 173 -4.85 -7.13 -6.93
N VAL A 174 -3.77 -6.75 -6.28
CA VAL A 174 -3.71 -5.67 -5.29
C VAL A 174 -3.13 -4.45 -5.98
N ILE A 175 -3.90 -3.37 -6.06
CA ILE A 175 -3.43 -2.08 -6.55
C ILE A 175 -3.20 -1.18 -5.34
N ASP A 176 -1.95 -0.82 -5.11
CA ASP A 176 -1.54 0.06 -4.02
C ASP A 176 -1.60 1.51 -4.49
N GLU A 177 -2.63 2.20 -4.07
CA GLU A 177 -2.93 3.58 -4.47
C GLU A 177 -2.50 4.61 -3.41
N ALA A 178 -1.44 4.33 -2.63
CA ALA A 178 -0.94 5.25 -1.59
C ALA A 178 -0.66 6.67 -2.12
N TYR A 179 -0.40 6.82 -3.40
CA TYR A 179 -0.09 8.10 -4.06
C TYR A 179 -1.06 8.48 -5.19
N VAL A 180 -2.22 7.84 -5.29
CA VAL A 180 -3.18 8.09 -6.39
C VAL A 180 -3.62 9.55 -6.49
N ASP A 181 -3.78 10.23 -5.35
CA ASP A 181 -4.18 11.65 -5.31
C ASP A 181 -3.12 12.61 -5.90
N PHE A 182 -1.90 12.15 -6.13
CA PHE A 182 -0.79 12.91 -6.71
C PHE A 182 -0.47 12.46 -8.15
N GLY A 183 -1.12 11.43 -8.65
CA GLY A 183 -1.04 11.00 -10.03
C GLY A 183 -1.89 11.88 -10.94
N GLY A 184 -1.51 11.98 -12.21
CA GLY A 184 -2.41 12.47 -13.25
C GLY A 184 -3.56 11.48 -13.46
N GLU A 185 -4.61 11.93 -14.17
CA GLU A 185 -5.79 11.14 -14.55
C GLU A 185 -5.43 9.78 -15.17
#